data_c592305403af2ac560ea8aa697cd1a77
#
_entry.id   c592305403af2ac560ea8aa697cd1a77
#
_cell.length_a   1.000
_cell.length_b   1.000
_cell.length_c   1.000
_cell.angle_alpha   90.00
_cell.angle_beta   90.00
_cell.angle_gamma   90.00
#
_symmetry.space_group_name_H-M   'P 1'
#
loop_
_entity.id
_entity.type
_entity.pdbx_description
1 polymer ?
#
loop_
_entity_poly.entity_id
_entity_poly.type
_entity_poly.pdbx_seq_one_letter_code
_entity_poly.pdbx_strand_id
1 'polypeptide(L)'
;VNGHWYLLNDSIRAFMPINRDVWKAAMKQAKAEERFSDLNEMDSNWIDLRAAFACTINKSQGSTFDKVFIDLDDVARCNSGEQIARMMYVAVSRARHTVYLHGDLA
;
A
#
# COMPACT_ATOMS: atom_id res chain seq x y z
N VAL A 1 -17.21 12.82 2.08
CA VAL A 1 -16.67 11.47 1.83
C VAL A 1 -16.83 10.63 3.08
N ASN A 2 -17.43 9.46 2.94
CA ASN A 2 -17.59 8.52 4.04
C ASN A 2 -16.28 7.81 4.39
N GLY A 3 -16.02 7.67 5.66
CA GLY A 3 -14.81 7.00 6.13
C GLY A 3 -14.82 6.86 7.65
N HIS A 4 -13.69 6.44 8.17
CA HIS A 4 -13.49 6.21 9.60
C HIS A 4 -12.46 7.17 10.15
N TRP A 5 -12.73 7.72 11.34
CA TRP A 5 -11.76 8.51 12.08
C TRP A 5 -11.04 7.64 13.11
N TYR A 6 -9.75 7.82 13.21
CA TYR A 6 -8.89 7.13 14.16
C TYR A 6 -8.18 8.14 15.04
N LEU A 7 -8.05 7.81 16.32
CA LEU A 7 -7.23 8.56 17.26
C LEU A 7 -5.89 7.83 17.40
N LEU A 8 -4.85 8.38 16.76
CA LEU A 8 -3.52 7.78 16.76
C LEU A 8 -2.74 8.05 18.05
N ASN A 9 -3.05 9.16 18.67
CA ASN A 9 -2.49 9.63 19.93
C ASN A 9 -3.52 10.56 20.55
N ASP A 10 -3.35 10.97 21.79
CA ASP A 10 -4.32 11.80 22.53
C ASP A 10 -4.74 13.08 21.79
N SER A 11 -3.92 13.56 20.85
CA SER A 11 -4.17 14.79 20.11
C SER A 11 -4.16 14.66 18.59
N ILE A 12 -3.83 13.49 18.04
CA ILE A 12 -3.69 13.27 16.58
C ILE A 12 -4.87 12.48 16.07
N ARG A 13 -5.65 13.11 15.18
CA ARG A 13 -6.77 12.48 14.47
C ARG A 13 -6.36 12.17 13.05
N ALA A 14 -6.75 10.99 12.54
CA ALA A 14 -6.53 10.57 11.18
C ALA A 14 -7.81 10.01 10.58
N PHE A 15 -8.00 10.21 9.29
CA PHE A 15 -9.17 9.80 8.54
C PHE A 15 -8.78 8.79 7.47
N MET A 16 -9.51 7.68 7.40
CA MET A 16 -9.38 6.69 6.34
C MET A 16 -10.69 6.58 5.57
N PRO A 17 -10.72 6.90 4.28
CA PRO A 17 -11.93 6.78 3.48
C PRO A 17 -12.30 5.30 3.27
N ILE A 18 -13.61 5.01 3.21
CA ILE A 18 -14.10 3.68 2.88
C ILE A 18 -13.75 3.34 1.43
N ASN A 19 -13.89 4.31 0.53
CA ASN A 19 -13.59 4.15 -0.89
C ASN A 19 -12.58 5.20 -1.34
N ARG A 20 -11.39 4.75 -1.75
CA ARG A 20 -10.31 5.64 -2.19
C ARG A 20 -10.64 6.38 -3.49
N ASP A 21 -11.40 5.77 -4.39
CA ASP A 21 -11.75 6.40 -5.66
C ASP A 21 -12.68 7.59 -5.43
N VAL A 22 -13.62 7.45 -4.51
CA VAL A 22 -14.50 8.57 -4.08
C VAL A 22 -13.68 9.68 -3.43
N TRP A 23 -12.70 9.33 -2.58
CA TRP A 23 -11.78 10.28 -1.97
C TRP A 23 -10.99 11.07 -3.01
N LYS A 24 -10.39 10.37 -3.98
CA LYS A 24 -9.61 10.99 -5.05
C LYS A 24 -10.48 11.90 -5.92
N ALA A 25 -11.70 11.46 -6.22
CA ALA A 25 -12.65 12.29 -6.99
C ALA A 25 -13.03 13.55 -6.22
N ALA A 26 -13.28 13.46 -4.92
CA ALA A 26 -13.60 14.61 -4.07
C ALA A 26 -12.42 15.60 -3.99
N MET A 27 -11.19 15.11 -3.88
CA MET A 27 -9.99 15.96 -3.91
C MET A 27 -9.83 16.67 -5.24
N LYS A 28 -10.03 15.96 -6.34
CA LYS A 28 -9.96 16.55 -7.69
C LYS A 28 -11.00 17.63 -7.89
N GLN A 29 -12.22 17.41 -7.44
CA GLN A 29 -13.30 18.38 -7.50
C GLN A 29 -12.98 19.63 -6.65
N ALA A 30 -12.50 19.44 -5.43
CA ALA A 30 -12.11 20.55 -4.56
C ALA A 30 -10.99 21.39 -5.17
N LYS A 31 -10.03 20.75 -5.85
CA LYS A 31 -8.95 21.44 -6.56
C LYS A 31 -9.50 22.24 -7.76
N ALA A 32 -10.42 21.67 -8.53
CA ALA A 32 -11.05 22.34 -9.67
C ALA A 32 -11.88 23.56 -9.25
N GLU A 33 -12.51 23.51 -8.08
CA GLU A 33 -13.31 24.59 -7.51
C GLU A 33 -12.47 25.57 -6.65
N GLU A 34 -11.16 25.41 -6.63
CA GLU A 34 -10.23 26.24 -5.86
C GLU A 34 -10.52 26.30 -4.34
N ARG A 35 -11.09 25.22 -3.78
CA ARG A 35 -11.35 25.09 -2.35
C ARG A 35 -10.10 24.60 -1.62
N PHE A 36 -9.06 25.42 -1.56
CA PHE A 36 -7.75 25.01 -1.05
C PHE A 36 -7.73 24.68 0.46
N SER A 37 -8.58 25.33 1.26
CA SER A 37 -8.69 24.98 2.68
C SER A 37 -9.28 23.58 2.88
N ASP A 38 -10.28 23.18 2.06
CA ASP A 38 -10.85 21.85 2.09
C ASP A 38 -9.85 20.79 1.64
N LEU A 39 -9.06 21.07 0.58
CA LEU A 39 -7.98 20.20 0.13
C LEU A 39 -6.94 19.98 1.22
N ASN A 40 -6.53 21.04 1.88
CA ASN A 40 -5.51 20.99 2.91
C ASN A 40 -5.99 20.18 4.13
N GLU A 41 -7.25 20.34 4.52
CA GLU A 41 -7.87 19.56 5.58
C GLU A 41 -7.96 18.08 5.21
N MET A 42 -8.43 17.76 4.00
CA MET A 42 -8.51 16.39 3.50
C MET A 42 -7.14 15.70 3.47
N ASP A 43 -6.14 16.38 2.92
CA ASP A 43 -4.78 15.84 2.81
C ASP A 43 -4.13 15.64 4.19
N SER A 44 -4.34 16.57 5.11
CA SER A 44 -3.76 16.50 6.47
C SER A 44 -4.37 15.40 7.32
N ASN A 45 -5.64 15.07 7.13
CA ASN A 45 -6.36 14.09 7.95
C ASN A 45 -6.33 12.66 7.37
N TRP A 46 -6.05 12.53 6.06
CA TRP A 46 -6.07 11.24 5.40
C TRP A 46 -4.93 10.34 5.88
N ILE A 47 -5.24 9.08 6.13
CA ILE A 47 -4.26 8.06 6.47
C ILE A 47 -4.48 6.81 5.61
N ASP A 48 -3.40 6.20 5.15
CA ASP A 48 -3.39 4.94 4.44
C ASP A 48 -3.03 3.81 5.40
N LEU A 49 -4.06 3.19 5.99
CA LEU A 49 -3.88 2.05 6.88
C LEU A 49 -3.90 0.77 6.06
N ARG A 50 -2.88 -0.04 6.21
CA ARG A 50 -2.73 -1.34 5.56
C ARG A 50 -2.34 -2.40 6.57
N ALA A 51 -2.59 -3.68 6.20
CA ALA A 51 -2.15 -4.80 7.03
C ALA A 51 -0.64 -4.76 7.21
N ALA A 52 -0.18 -4.95 8.46
CA ALA A 52 1.24 -4.90 8.78
C ALA A 52 2.02 -6.11 8.22
N PHE A 53 1.35 -7.22 7.97
CA PHE A 53 1.95 -8.49 7.62
C PHE A 53 1.78 -8.88 6.15
N ALA A 54 1.14 -8.05 5.34
CA ALA A 54 0.96 -8.29 3.93
C ALA A 54 1.16 -6.99 3.15
N CYS A 55 2.00 -7.02 2.13
CA CYS A 55 2.28 -5.88 1.28
C CYS A 55 2.72 -6.31 -0.12
N THR A 56 2.77 -5.38 -1.05
CA THR A 56 3.38 -5.62 -2.35
C THR A 56 4.90 -5.74 -2.22
N ILE A 57 5.54 -6.38 -3.18
CA ILE A 57 7.00 -6.51 -3.22
C ILE A 57 7.68 -5.13 -3.20
N ASN A 58 7.15 -4.17 -3.94
CA ASN A 58 7.69 -2.82 -3.96
C ASN A 58 7.63 -2.12 -2.59
N LYS A 59 6.54 -2.34 -1.84
CA LYS A 59 6.38 -1.79 -0.49
C LYS A 59 7.28 -2.46 0.54
N SER A 60 7.71 -3.69 0.30
CA SER A 60 8.62 -4.41 1.19
C SER A 60 10.08 -3.95 1.06
N GLN A 61 10.40 -3.21 0.02
CA GLN A 61 11.77 -2.77 -0.26
C GLN A 61 12.31 -1.92 0.90
N GLY A 62 13.49 -2.26 1.38
CA GLY A 62 14.10 -1.64 2.56
C GLY A 62 13.73 -2.28 3.90
N SER A 63 12.77 -3.20 3.93
CA SER A 63 12.38 -3.94 5.13
C SER A 63 13.03 -5.32 5.17
N THR A 64 13.14 -5.89 6.38
CA THR A 64 13.69 -7.24 6.60
C THR A 64 12.76 -8.00 7.53
N PHE A 65 12.49 -9.26 7.20
CA PHE A 65 11.58 -10.12 7.96
C PHE A 65 12.27 -11.47 8.23
N ASP A 66 11.91 -12.14 9.31
CA ASP A 66 12.47 -13.46 9.61
C ASP A 66 11.99 -14.50 8.59
N LYS A 67 10.70 -14.47 8.28
CA LYS A 67 10.06 -15.37 7.32
C LYS A 67 9.27 -14.56 6.30
N VAL A 68 9.37 -14.96 5.04
CA VAL A 68 8.66 -14.33 3.93
C VAL A 68 7.88 -15.38 3.16
N PHE A 69 6.61 -15.11 2.91
CA PHE A 69 5.73 -15.94 2.08
C PHE A 69 5.48 -15.18 0.77
N ILE A 70 5.82 -15.79 -0.35
CA ILE A 70 5.69 -15.15 -1.67
C ILE A 70 4.61 -15.89 -2.48
N ASP A 71 3.64 -15.14 -2.96
CA ASP A 71 2.61 -15.64 -3.89
C ASP A 71 3.15 -15.56 -5.31
N LEU A 72 3.62 -16.70 -5.83
CA LEU A 72 4.17 -16.80 -7.18
C LEU A 72 3.11 -16.60 -8.26
N ASP A 73 1.87 -17.00 -7.99
CA ASP A 73 0.79 -16.81 -8.95
C ASP A 73 0.53 -15.33 -9.23
N ASP A 74 0.62 -14.51 -8.20
CA ASP A 74 0.49 -13.06 -8.35
C ASP A 74 1.68 -12.44 -9.08
N VAL A 75 2.89 -12.88 -8.74
CA VAL A 75 4.11 -12.43 -9.44
C VAL A 75 4.08 -12.80 -10.91
N ALA A 76 3.57 -13.97 -11.26
CA ALA A 76 3.46 -14.46 -12.64
C ALA A 76 2.52 -13.62 -13.52
N ARG A 77 1.67 -12.80 -12.94
CA ARG A 77 0.81 -11.87 -13.70
C ARG A 77 1.59 -10.77 -14.40
N CYS A 78 2.84 -10.55 -14.02
CA CYS A 78 3.70 -9.59 -14.70
C CYS A 78 4.03 -10.07 -16.11
N ASN A 79 3.92 -9.18 -17.10
CA ASN A 79 4.13 -9.52 -18.51
C ASN A 79 5.60 -9.54 -18.96
N SER A 80 6.51 -9.23 -18.05
CA SER A 80 7.95 -9.15 -18.36
C SER A 80 8.75 -10.11 -17.50
N GLY A 81 9.44 -11.05 -18.12
CA GLY A 81 10.34 -11.98 -17.42
C GLY A 81 11.45 -11.27 -16.65
N GLU A 82 11.95 -10.15 -17.17
CA GLU A 82 12.95 -9.32 -16.50
C GLU A 82 12.38 -8.70 -15.22
N GLN A 83 11.17 -8.19 -15.27
CA GLN A 83 10.50 -7.66 -14.08
C GLN A 83 10.21 -8.73 -13.05
N ILE A 84 9.79 -9.93 -13.48
CA ILE A 84 9.58 -11.07 -12.59
C ILE A 84 10.88 -11.41 -11.86
N ALA A 85 12.01 -11.49 -12.56
CA ALA A 85 13.30 -11.77 -11.96
C ALA A 85 13.70 -10.69 -10.93
N ARG A 86 13.48 -9.42 -11.23
CA ARG A 86 13.75 -8.31 -10.31
C ARG A 86 12.87 -8.36 -9.08
N MET A 87 11.58 -8.63 -9.26
CA MET A 87 10.62 -8.76 -8.17
C MET A 87 10.99 -9.92 -7.25
N MET A 88 11.35 -11.07 -7.81
CA MET A 88 11.77 -12.23 -7.05
C MET A 88 13.06 -11.97 -6.27
N TYR A 89 14.02 -11.27 -6.87
CA TYR A 89 15.24 -10.88 -6.16
C TYR A 89 14.92 -10.00 -4.94
N VAL A 90 14.10 -8.99 -5.11
CA VAL A 90 13.69 -8.11 -4.01
C VAL A 90 12.95 -8.90 -2.93
N ALA A 91 11.96 -9.72 -3.33
CA ALA A 91 11.13 -10.47 -2.40
C ALA A 91 11.94 -11.47 -1.56
N VAL A 92 12.82 -12.26 -2.21
CA VAL A 92 13.65 -13.25 -1.53
C VAL A 92 14.67 -12.58 -0.61
N SER A 93 15.23 -11.46 -1.02
CA SER A 93 16.21 -10.72 -0.22
C SER A 93 15.62 -10.07 1.03
N ARG A 94 14.28 -10.02 1.17
CA ARG A 94 13.62 -9.52 2.39
C ARG A 94 13.64 -10.51 3.54
N ALA A 95 13.89 -11.81 3.27
CA ALA A 95 13.91 -12.83 4.30
C ALA A 95 15.28 -12.92 4.99
N ARG A 96 15.26 -12.95 6.32
CA ARG A 96 16.45 -13.19 7.12
C ARG A 96 16.75 -14.67 7.25
N HIS A 97 15.73 -15.51 7.41
CA HIS A 97 15.89 -16.94 7.70
C HIS A 97 15.23 -17.85 6.68
N THR A 98 13.96 -17.64 6.34
CA THR A 98 13.19 -18.60 5.54
C THR A 98 12.30 -17.91 4.52
N VAL A 99 12.25 -18.47 3.32
CA VAL A 99 11.33 -18.07 2.26
C VAL A 99 10.39 -19.23 1.96
N TYR A 100 9.10 -18.96 1.96
CA TYR A 100 8.06 -19.89 1.55
C TYR A 100 7.45 -19.44 0.23
N LEU A 101 7.38 -20.34 -0.72
CA LEU A 101 6.84 -20.06 -2.05
C LEU A 101 5.50 -20.78 -2.20
N HIS A 102 4.49 -20.05 -2.70
CA HIS A 102 3.17 -20.60 -3.02
C HIS A 102 2.83 -20.31 -4.46
N GLY A 103 2.36 -21.33 -5.17
CA GLY A 103 1.98 -21.20 -6.57
C GLY A 103 3.10 -21.49 -7.55
N ASP A 104 2.93 -21.02 -8.79
CA ASP A 104 3.85 -21.29 -9.89
C ASP A 104 4.06 -20.04 -10.74
N LEU A 105 5.28 -19.86 -11.25
CA LEU A 105 5.61 -18.78 -12.19
C LEU A 105 5.27 -19.10 -13.63
N ALA A 106 4.98 -20.34 -13.93
CA ALA A 106 4.66 -20.80 -15.29
C ALA A 106 3.19 -20.58 -15.65
#